data_41677319c5deea220d1a01bb2f5c40fc
#
_entry.id   41677319c5deea220d1a01bb2f5c40fc
#
_cell.length_a   1.000
_cell.length_b   1.000
_cell.length_c   1.000
_cell.angle_alpha   90.00
_cell.angle_beta   90.00
_cell.angle_gamma   90.00
#
_symmetry.space_group_name_H-M   'P 1'
#
loop_
_entity.id
_entity.type
_entity.pdbx_description
1 polymer ?
#
loop_
_entity_poly.entity_id
_entity_poly.type
_entity_poly.pdbx_seq_one_letter_code
_entity_poly.pdbx_strand_id
1 'polypeptide(L)'
;MKKYIIEWCFTVFLLSFSGATLATPKGICTPDNGAFHSTLDFSGYLIMASQNQVGTMFNTTVTNGESYPAHCYCDTGNVGEFPHIYYTARINEALSYAGVRSNVNYYNLNPNLDVGISIDILGVGFVNAPFEYHANILPTSDIYKCSRQEPLTISSGAKAMIYFYIKKTFAGKVIIPETLVAKLYGTISRDTPIDYSQPMAGVYIRGDITAPQSCEINSLRPIDFDFKEIPAADFSSVVGSTVTTHKITKTVTVECVNLGILNTDDISTSFYATEPSTDNSMV
;
A
#
# COMPACT_ATOMS: atom_id res chain seq x y z
N MET A 1 -37.34 0.04 68.97
CA MET A 1 -35.89 -0.32 68.83
C MET A 1 -35.72 -1.09 67.53
N LYS A 2 -35.62 -0.38 66.38
CA LYS A 2 -35.28 -0.97 65.04
C LYS A 2 -35.09 0.19 64.05
N LYS A 3 -33.98 0.97 64.18
CA LYS A 3 -33.71 2.03 63.19
C LYS A 3 -32.24 2.46 63.06
N TYR A 4 -31.25 1.65 63.45
CA TYR A 4 -29.83 2.04 63.42
C TYR A 4 -28.86 1.02 62.81
N ILE A 5 -29.31 0.12 61.91
CA ILE A 5 -28.39 -0.91 61.33
C ILE A 5 -28.18 -0.71 59.82
N ILE A 6 -28.82 0.25 59.15
CA ILE A 6 -28.74 0.38 57.70
C ILE A 6 -27.71 1.42 57.20
N GLU A 7 -27.19 2.28 58.08
CA GLU A 7 -26.27 3.37 57.64
C GLU A 7 -24.78 3.00 57.61
N TRP A 8 -24.36 1.84 58.08
CA TRP A 8 -22.95 1.44 58.16
C TRP A 8 -22.46 0.55 57.00
N CYS A 9 -23.30 0.10 56.10
CA CYS A 9 -22.88 -0.67 54.92
C CYS A 9 -22.56 0.13 53.68
N PHE A 10 -22.85 1.44 53.63
CA PHE A 10 -22.64 2.26 52.44
C PHE A 10 -21.28 3.00 52.40
N THR A 11 -20.55 3.01 53.47
CA THR A 11 -19.29 3.78 53.58
C THR A 11 -18.04 2.97 53.33
N VAL A 12 -18.13 1.66 53.15
CA VAL A 12 -16.93 0.78 52.94
C VAL A 12 -16.71 0.42 51.47
N PHE A 13 -17.63 0.78 50.54
CA PHE A 13 -17.52 0.38 49.12
C PHE A 13 -16.85 1.42 48.22
N LEU A 14 -16.35 2.55 48.77
CA LEU A 14 -15.79 3.68 47.99
C LEU A 14 -14.26 3.78 48.04
N LEU A 15 -13.53 2.81 48.58
CA LEU A 15 -12.08 2.93 48.79
C LEU A 15 -11.21 1.85 48.10
N SER A 16 -11.68 1.21 47.06
CA SER A 16 -10.83 0.22 46.36
C SER A 16 -10.76 0.39 44.82
N PHE A 17 -10.84 1.60 44.32
CA PHE A 17 -10.23 1.90 43.03
C PHE A 17 -8.80 2.40 43.26
N SER A 18 -7.95 1.55 43.82
CA SER A 18 -6.51 1.66 43.63
C SER A 18 -6.26 1.46 42.15
N GLY A 19 -6.13 2.56 41.38
CA GLY A 19 -5.62 2.51 40.05
C GLY A 19 -4.29 1.75 40.08
N ALA A 20 -4.28 0.53 39.58
CA ALA A 20 -3.03 -0.16 39.30
C ALA A 20 -2.30 0.72 38.28
N THR A 21 -1.37 1.57 38.77
CA THR A 21 -0.35 2.15 37.91
C THR A 21 0.43 0.97 37.37
N LEU A 22 0.11 0.56 36.13
CA LEU A 22 0.92 -0.40 35.41
C LEU A 22 2.33 0.20 35.37
N ALA A 23 3.23 -0.36 36.15
CA ALA A 23 4.64 0.03 36.11
C ALA A 23 5.11 -0.20 34.67
N THR A 24 5.61 0.83 34.00
CA THR A 24 6.13 0.73 32.65
C THR A 24 7.24 -0.34 32.65
N PRO A 25 7.15 -1.38 31.81
CA PRO A 25 8.14 -2.43 31.78
C PRO A 25 9.52 -1.84 31.48
N LYS A 26 10.50 -2.22 32.27
CA LYS A 26 11.88 -1.76 32.12
C LYS A 26 12.44 -2.25 30.78
N GLY A 27 13.23 -1.41 30.11
CA GLY A 27 13.89 -1.75 28.84
C GLY A 27 13.04 -1.58 27.59
N ILE A 28 11.80 -1.07 27.72
CA ILE A 28 10.90 -0.85 26.58
C ILE A 28 10.92 0.62 26.17
N CYS A 29 10.82 0.85 24.85
CA CYS A 29 10.67 2.18 24.27
C CYS A 29 9.21 2.41 23.84
N THR A 30 8.57 3.47 24.31
CA THR A 30 7.17 3.79 23.99
C THR A 30 7.00 5.27 23.72
N PRO A 31 6.13 5.68 22.77
CA PRO A 31 5.71 7.07 22.60
C PRO A 31 4.82 7.51 23.77
N ASP A 32 4.82 8.82 24.08
CA ASP A 32 4.06 9.38 25.20
C ASP A 32 2.54 9.32 25.00
N ASN A 33 2.10 9.43 23.77
CA ASN A 33 0.68 9.53 23.41
C ASN A 33 0.12 8.24 22.79
N GLY A 34 0.67 7.10 23.15
CA GLY A 34 0.35 5.82 22.52
C GLY A 34 1.09 5.62 21.19
N ALA A 35 0.81 4.50 20.51
CA ALA A 35 1.50 4.15 19.28
C ALA A 35 1.41 5.27 18.22
N PHE A 36 2.55 5.63 17.66
CA PHE A 36 2.57 6.55 16.53
C PHE A 36 1.80 5.97 15.34
N HIS A 37 0.88 6.77 14.79
CA HIS A 37 0.07 6.38 13.63
C HIS A 37 0.78 6.79 12.34
N SER A 38 1.54 5.87 11.75
CA SER A 38 2.29 6.12 10.52
C SER A 38 1.49 5.68 9.31
N THR A 39 0.91 6.62 8.58
CA THR A 39 0.20 6.35 7.31
C THR A 39 1.12 6.56 6.13
N LEU A 40 1.33 5.51 5.35
CA LEU A 40 2.09 5.49 4.11
C LEU A 40 1.12 5.53 2.92
N ASP A 41 1.05 6.69 2.26
CA ASP A 41 0.13 6.94 1.15
C ASP A 41 0.83 6.72 -0.20
N PHE A 42 0.31 5.79 -1.00
CA PHE A 42 0.78 5.48 -2.36
C PHE A 42 -0.28 5.75 -3.43
N SER A 43 -1.20 6.66 -3.17
CA SER A 43 -2.29 7.01 -4.09
C SER A 43 -1.78 7.36 -5.49
N GLY A 44 -2.52 6.94 -6.51
CA GLY A 44 -2.18 7.18 -7.91
C GLY A 44 -1.11 6.25 -8.48
N TYR A 45 -0.84 5.10 -7.86
CA TYR A 45 0.11 4.14 -8.41
C TYR A 45 -0.43 3.49 -9.68
N LEU A 46 0.36 3.56 -10.75
CA LEU A 46 0.00 2.99 -12.06
C LEU A 46 0.85 1.76 -12.34
N ILE A 47 0.22 0.68 -12.78
CA ILE A 47 0.90 -0.48 -13.35
C ILE A 47 0.62 -0.54 -14.87
N MET A 48 1.56 -1.07 -15.64
CA MET A 48 1.31 -1.30 -17.06
C MET A 48 0.24 -2.39 -17.24
N ALA A 49 -0.54 -2.28 -18.32
CA ALA A 49 -1.54 -3.29 -18.63
C ALA A 49 -0.96 -4.72 -18.71
N SER A 50 0.24 -4.86 -19.29
CA SER A 50 0.98 -6.13 -19.38
C SER A 50 1.45 -6.68 -18.03
N GLN A 51 1.57 -5.82 -17.00
CA GLN A 51 1.96 -6.23 -15.66
C GLN A 51 0.76 -6.72 -14.82
N ASN A 52 -0.47 -6.45 -15.26
CA ASN A 52 -1.67 -6.89 -14.55
C ASN A 52 -1.98 -8.36 -14.81
N GLN A 53 -1.07 -9.23 -14.41
CA GLN A 53 -1.19 -10.68 -14.56
C GLN A 53 -1.04 -11.35 -13.20
N VAL A 54 -1.75 -12.47 -13.00
CA VAL A 54 -1.59 -13.30 -11.81
C VAL A 54 -0.12 -13.73 -11.69
N GLY A 55 0.47 -13.54 -10.55
CA GLY A 55 1.87 -13.84 -10.31
C GLY A 55 2.82 -12.65 -10.42
N THR A 56 2.37 -11.52 -10.97
CA THR A 56 3.20 -10.32 -11.07
C THR A 56 3.44 -9.71 -9.68
N MET A 57 4.70 -9.35 -9.44
CA MET A 57 5.15 -8.64 -8.23
C MET A 57 5.65 -7.25 -8.61
N PHE A 58 5.32 -6.27 -7.81
CA PHE A 58 5.83 -4.90 -7.92
C PHE A 58 5.94 -4.27 -6.53
N ASN A 59 6.66 -3.18 -6.42
CA ASN A 59 6.85 -2.50 -5.14
C ASN A 59 6.89 -0.99 -5.32
N THR A 60 6.67 -0.30 -4.22
CA THR A 60 6.83 1.15 -4.12
C THR A 60 7.44 1.51 -2.77
N THR A 61 8.32 2.52 -2.77
CA THR A 61 8.86 3.08 -1.53
C THR A 61 8.05 4.31 -1.16
N VAL A 62 7.54 4.32 0.06
CA VAL A 62 6.71 5.41 0.56
C VAL A 62 7.28 5.93 1.88
N THR A 63 7.21 7.23 2.06
CA THR A 63 7.55 7.90 3.32
C THR A 63 6.50 8.94 3.65
N ASN A 64 6.15 9.07 4.94
CA ASN A 64 5.36 10.21 5.41
C ASN A 64 6.25 11.37 5.87
N GLY A 65 7.59 11.17 5.93
CA GLY A 65 8.56 12.20 6.32
C GLY A 65 8.50 12.60 7.80
N GLU A 66 7.72 11.90 8.61
CA GLU A 66 7.49 12.26 10.01
C GLU A 66 8.49 11.56 10.95
N SER A 67 8.61 12.11 12.15
CA SER A 67 9.27 11.48 13.28
C SER A 67 8.40 11.68 14.53
N TYR A 68 8.59 10.85 15.52
CA TYR A 68 7.79 10.90 16.74
C TYR A 68 8.65 10.80 17.98
N PRO A 69 8.22 11.44 19.10
CA PRO A 69 8.90 11.34 20.36
C PRO A 69 8.60 10.00 21.04
N ALA A 70 9.62 9.37 21.62
CA ALA A 70 9.47 8.17 22.43
C ALA A 70 10.44 8.16 23.60
N HIS A 71 10.04 7.54 24.70
CA HIS A 71 10.89 7.31 25.86
C HIS A 71 11.29 5.85 25.97
N CYS A 72 12.58 5.61 26.23
CA CYS A 72 13.11 4.29 26.55
C CYS A 72 13.42 4.21 28.05
N TYR A 73 12.82 3.26 28.74
CA TYR A 73 12.93 3.10 30.18
C TYR A 73 14.05 2.15 30.53
N CYS A 74 15.04 2.61 31.31
CA CYS A 74 16.15 1.79 31.77
C CYS A 74 15.93 1.23 33.17
N ASP A 75 16.64 0.14 33.48
CA ASP A 75 16.51 -0.58 34.76
C ASP A 75 16.97 0.23 35.99
N THR A 76 17.90 1.17 35.82
CA THR A 76 18.60 1.87 36.89
C THR A 76 17.98 3.23 37.19
N GLY A 77 16.67 3.37 37.19
CA GLY A 77 16.01 4.60 37.61
C GLY A 77 16.07 5.77 36.64
N ASN A 78 16.12 5.47 35.32
CA ASN A 78 16.17 6.44 34.20
C ASN A 78 17.47 7.24 34.07
N VAL A 79 18.56 6.69 34.56
CA VAL A 79 19.90 7.20 34.36
C VAL A 79 20.71 6.10 33.69
N GLY A 80 21.26 6.39 32.54
CA GLY A 80 22.07 5.42 31.80
C GLY A 80 22.11 5.73 30.30
N GLU A 81 22.92 5.01 29.59
CA GLU A 81 23.12 5.12 28.17
C GLU A 81 22.97 3.73 27.52
N PHE A 82 22.48 3.71 26.28
CA PHE A 82 22.39 2.47 25.52
C PHE A 82 22.71 2.74 24.04
N PRO A 83 23.42 1.81 23.36
CA PRO A 83 23.94 2.07 22.02
C PRO A 83 22.89 1.88 20.91
N HIS A 84 21.87 1.08 21.14
CA HIS A 84 20.91 0.68 20.11
C HIS A 84 19.49 0.57 20.65
N ILE A 85 18.52 0.89 19.80
CA ILE A 85 17.16 0.40 19.95
C ILE A 85 17.03 -0.86 19.12
N TYR A 86 16.57 -1.94 19.73
CA TYR A 86 16.27 -3.20 19.05
C TYR A 86 14.80 -3.18 18.65
N TYR A 87 14.57 -3.12 17.34
CA TYR A 87 13.23 -3.09 16.77
C TYR A 87 12.72 -4.49 16.50
N THR A 88 11.43 -4.67 16.74
CA THR A 88 10.67 -5.86 16.35
C THR A 88 9.46 -5.41 15.58
N ALA A 89 9.20 -6.02 14.43
CA ALA A 89 7.99 -5.78 13.65
C ALA A 89 7.13 -7.03 13.58
N ARG A 90 5.85 -6.87 13.87
CA ARG A 90 4.84 -7.91 13.70
C ARG A 90 3.78 -7.46 12.71
N ILE A 91 3.38 -8.37 11.85
CA ILE A 91 2.27 -8.13 10.93
C ILE A 91 0.96 -8.11 11.73
N ASN A 92 0.04 -7.28 11.28
CA ASN A 92 -1.30 -7.22 11.86
C ASN A 92 -2.01 -8.58 11.73
N GLU A 93 -2.51 -9.09 12.84
CA GLU A 93 -3.17 -10.40 12.94
C GLU A 93 -4.44 -10.53 12.06
N ALA A 94 -5.02 -9.39 11.67
CA ALA A 94 -6.15 -9.37 10.73
C ALA A 94 -5.76 -9.76 9.29
N LEU A 95 -4.47 -9.73 8.96
CA LEU A 95 -3.95 -10.12 7.65
C LEU A 95 -3.50 -11.57 7.67
N SER A 96 -4.19 -12.45 6.96
CA SER A 96 -3.81 -13.87 6.88
C SER A 96 -2.59 -14.07 5.98
N TYR A 97 -1.69 -14.95 6.39
CA TYR A 97 -0.46 -15.27 5.65
C TYR A 97 -0.76 -15.89 4.29
N ALA A 98 -0.08 -15.40 3.24
CA ALA A 98 -0.27 -15.80 1.85
C ALA A 98 0.96 -16.49 1.23
N GLY A 99 2.06 -16.61 1.95
CA GLY A 99 3.28 -17.29 1.51
C GLY A 99 4.49 -16.38 1.37
N VAL A 100 5.64 -16.98 1.01
CA VAL A 100 6.90 -16.27 0.73
C VAL A 100 7.11 -16.19 -0.77
N ARG A 101 7.50 -15.01 -1.28
CA ARG A 101 7.92 -14.81 -2.67
C ARG A 101 9.10 -13.85 -2.69
N SER A 102 10.17 -14.19 -3.40
CA SER A 102 11.41 -13.36 -3.47
C SER A 102 11.91 -12.91 -2.09
N ASN A 103 11.90 -13.81 -1.10
CA ASN A 103 12.32 -13.56 0.28
C ASN A 103 11.50 -12.50 1.05
N VAL A 104 10.29 -12.19 0.58
CA VAL A 104 9.31 -11.33 1.24
C VAL A 104 8.12 -12.17 1.69
N ASN A 105 7.66 -11.98 2.93
CA ASN A 105 6.43 -12.56 3.41
C ASN A 105 5.24 -11.77 2.90
N TYR A 106 4.28 -12.44 2.28
CA TYR A 106 3.05 -11.84 1.76
C TYR A 106 1.85 -12.22 2.59
N TYR A 107 0.90 -11.30 2.67
CA TYR A 107 -0.34 -11.42 3.44
C TYR A 107 -1.52 -10.98 2.61
N ASN A 108 -2.68 -11.60 2.79
CA ASN A 108 -3.89 -11.26 2.04
C ASN A 108 -4.35 -9.84 2.38
N LEU A 109 -4.32 -8.95 1.39
CA LEU A 109 -4.75 -7.56 1.54
C LEU A 109 -6.22 -7.39 1.13
N ASN A 110 -6.56 -7.87 -0.07
CA ASN A 110 -7.91 -7.80 -0.63
C ASN A 110 -8.09 -8.94 -1.68
N PRO A 111 -9.24 -9.07 -2.35
CA PRO A 111 -9.45 -10.14 -3.33
C PRO A 111 -8.46 -10.18 -4.51
N ASN A 112 -7.83 -9.07 -4.85
CA ASN A 112 -6.93 -8.96 -6.01
C ASN A 112 -5.45 -9.02 -5.64
N LEU A 113 -5.09 -8.58 -4.41
CA LEU A 113 -3.71 -8.30 -4.04
C LEU A 113 -3.34 -8.97 -2.72
N ASP A 114 -2.11 -9.48 -2.66
CA ASP A 114 -1.39 -9.71 -1.42
C ASP A 114 -0.38 -8.58 -1.19
N VAL A 115 -0.04 -8.31 0.07
CA VAL A 115 0.91 -7.27 0.48
C VAL A 115 2.04 -7.86 1.31
N GLY A 116 3.27 -7.38 1.05
CA GLY A 116 4.44 -7.52 1.91
C GLY A 116 5.00 -6.15 2.26
N ILE A 117 5.76 -6.04 3.33
CA ILE A 117 6.33 -4.77 3.75
C ILE A 117 7.74 -4.95 4.30
N SER A 118 8.62 -4.01 3.94
CA SER A 118 9.92 -3.82 4.60
C SER A 118 9.94 -2.45 5.24
N ILE A 119 10.27 -2.39 6.52
CA ILE A 119 10.28 -1.16 7.30
C ILE A 119 11.70 -0.61 7.34
N ASP A 120 11.86 0.70 7.11
CA ASP A 120 13.13 1.38 7.22
C ASP A 120 13.52 1.53 8.69
N ILE A 121 14.67 0.96 9.06
CA ILE A 121 15.27 1.06 10.39
C ILE A 121 16.49 1.95 10.29
N LEU A 122 16.56 2.94 11.16
CA LEU A 122 17.60 3.97 11.17
C LEU A 122 19.00 3.36 11.08
N GLY A 123 19.76 3.76 10.06
CA GLY A 123 21.13 3.31 9.78
C GLY A 123 21.27 1.90 9.24
N VAL A 124 20.18 1.13 9.15
CA VAL A 124 20.14 -0.25 8.61
C VAL A 124 19.52 -0.28 7.22
N GLY A 125 18.48 0.53 7.00
CA GLY A 125 17.67 0.49 5.81
C GLY A 125 16.45 -0.44 5.94
N PHE A 126 15.97 -0.97 4.82
CA PHE A 126 14.74 -1.75 4.76
C PHE A 126 14.91 -3.18 5.28
N VAL A 127 14.14 -3.54 6.31
CA VAL A 127 14.08 -4.88 6.90
C VAL A 127 12.72 -5.50 6.64
N ASN A 128 12.69 -6.70 6.03
CA ASN A 128 11.45 -7.41 5.71
C ASN A 128 10.69 -7.82 6.98
N ALA A 129 9.45 -7.37 7.14
CA ALA A 129 8.61 -7.78 8.24
C ALA A 129 7.94 -9.15 7.96
N PRO A 130 7.73 -9.99 9.00
CA PRO A 130 8.06 -9.77 10.40
C PRO A 130 9.56 -9.97 10.70
N PHE A 131 10.08 -9.28 11.68
CA PHE A 131 11.43 -9.46 12.21
C PHE A 131 11.48 -9.22 13.72
N GLU A 132 12.51 -9.72 14.39
CA GLU A 132 12.69 -9.56 15.83
C GLU A 132 14.10 -9.04 16.16
N TYR A 133 14.17 -8.14 17.14
CA TYR A 133 15.39 -7.62 17.75
C TYR A 133 16.44 -7.10 16.74
N HIS A 134 16.00 -6.36 15.74
CA HIS A 134 16.89 -5.75 14.77
C HIS A 134 17.43 -4.43 15.31
N ALA A 135 18.74 -4.38 15.62
CA ALA A 135 19.39 -3.19 16.15
C ALA A 135 19.45 -2.09 15.08
N ASN A 136 19.13 -0.85 15.44
CA ASN A 136 19.47 0.29 14.60
C ASN A 136 20.96 0.61 14.68
N ILE A 137 21.44 1.41 13.73
CA ILE A 137 22.82 1.89 13.70
C ILE A 137 22.81 3.41 13.85
N LEU A 138 23.43 3.91 14.91
CA LEU A 138 23.68 5.32 15.09
C LEU A 138 25.02 5.75 14.46
N PRO A 139 25.18 7.04 14.11
CA PRO A 139 26.51 7.60 13.88
C PRO A 139 27.44 7.29 15.05
N THR A 140 28.73 7.08 14.77
CA THR A 140 29.73 6.55 15.70
C THR A 140 29.94 7.37 16.98
N SER A 141 29.43 8.60 17.03
CA SER A 141 29.53 9.48 18.22
C SER A 141 28.23 9.52 19.04
N ASP A 142 27.14 8.94 18.53
CA ASP A 142 25.82 9.10 19.14
C ASP A 142 25.50 7.91 20.02
N ILE A 143 24.95 8.22 21.19
CA ILE A 143 24.49 7.24 22.15
C ILE A 143 23.14 7.71 22.70
N TYR A 144 22.22 6.78 22.88
CA TYR A 144 20.95 7.09 23.48
C TYR A 144 21.06 7.23 24.99
N LYS A 145 20.28 8.14 25.54
CA LYS A 145 20.16 8.31 26.99
C LYS A 145 18.81 7.85 27.49
N CYS A 146 18.84 7.14 28.60
CA CYS A 146 17.64 6.83 29.34
C CYS A 146 17.15 8.12 30.01
N SER A 147 16.02 8.64 29.58
CA SER A 147 15.45 9.84 30.15
C SER A 147 13.93 9.75 30.19
N ARG A 148 13.35 10.17 31.32
CA ARG A 148 11.91 10.44 31.41
C ARG A 148 11.55 11.85 30.96
N GLN A 149 12.51 12.75 30.91
CA GLN A 149 12.27 14.17 30.66
C GLN A 149 12.51 14.60 29.23
N GLU A 150 13.40 13.90 28.49
CA GLU A 150 13.73 14.23 27.12
C GLU A 150 13.43 13.03 26.23
N PRO A 151 12.42 13.13 25.35
CA PRO A 151 12.11 12.06 24.42
C PRO A 151 13.18 11.93 23.35
N LEU A 152 13.36 10.71 22.89
CA LEU A 152 14.13 10.42 21.69
C LEU A 152 13.28 10.71 20.45
N THR A 153 13.91 11.26 19.42
CA THR A 153 13.25 11.43 18.13
C THR A 153 13.42 10.16 17.29
N ILE A 154 12.32 9.49 16.99
CA ILE A 154 12.29 8.22 16.27
C ILE A 154 11.72 8.45 14.88
N SER A 155 12.41 7.92 13.85
CA SER A 155 11.94 7.93 12.46
C SER A 155 11.62 6.52 11.92
N SER A 156 12.04 5.47 12.63
CA SER A 156 11.74 4.08 12.23
C SER A 156 10.23 3.84 12.19
N GLY A 157 9.74 3.28 11.07
CA GLY A 157 8.32 3.10 10.81
C GLY A 157 7.67 4.21 9.98
N ALA A 158 8.36 5.36 9.77
CA ALA A 158 7.87 6.47 8.95
C ALA A 158 8.16 6.29 7.45
N LYS A 159 8.94 5.28 7.08
CA LYS A 159 9.28 4.93 5.71
C LYS A 159 9.27 3.43 5.55
N ALA A 160 8.70 2.97 4.44
CA ALA A 160 8.67 1.55 4.12
C ALA A 160 8.71 1.31 2.62
N MET A 161 9.12 0.11 2.24
CA MET A 161 8.91 -0.44 0.90
C MET A 161 7.74 -1.40 0.96
N ILE A 162 6.70 -1.11 0.18
CA ILE A 162 5.49 -1.91 0.11
C ILE A 162 5.59 -2.78 -1.14
N TYR A 163 5.39 -4.08 -0.97
CA TYR A 163 5.40 -5.06 -2.05
C TYR A 163 3.98 -5.53 -2.31
N PHE A 164 3.61 -5.65 -3.57
CA PHE A 164 2.33 -6.18 -3.99
C PHE A 164 2.54 -7.43 -4.86
N TYR A 165 1.63 -8.38 -4.71
CA TYR A 165 1.51 -9.55 -5.58
C TYR A 165 0.09 -9.63 -6.10
N ILE A 166 -0.05 -9.74 -7.42
CA ILE A 166 -1.36 -9.87 -8.08
C ILE A 166 -1.79 -11.32 -8.01
N LYS A 167 -2.82 -11.61 -7.21
CA LYS A 167 -3.45 -12.93 -7.15
C LYS A 167 -4.68 -13.07 -8.06
N LYS A 168 -5.27 -11.94 -8.45
CA LYS A 168 -6.34 -11.88 -9.44
C LYS A 168 -6.22 -10.57 -10.22
N THR A 169 -6.28 -10.66 -11.53
CA THR A 169 -6.29 -9.50 -12.43
C THR A 169 -7.50 -8.60 -12.14
N PHE A 170 -7.34 -7.32 -12.41
CA PHE A 170 -8.39 -6.31 -12.22
C PHE A 170 -8.35 -5.29 -13.35
N ALA A 171 -9.47 -4.65 -13.62
CA ALA A 171 -9.57 -3.56 -14.57
C ALA A 171 -9.85 -2.25 -13.83
N GLY A 172 -9.22 -1.16 -14.29
CA GLY A 172 -9.37 0.14 -13.67
C GLY A 172 -8.64 0.24 -12.32
N LYS A 173 -9.31 0.73 -11.31
CA LYS A 173 -8.74 1.12 -10.03
C LYS A 173 -9.10 0.16 -8.90
N VAL A 174 -8.10 -0.31 -8.17
CA VAL A 174 -8.25 -1.00 -6.88
C VAL A 174 -7.91 -0.04 -5.76
N ILE A 175 -8.88 0.26 -4.91
CA ILE A 175 -8.70 1.15 -3.76
C ILE A 175 -8.29 0.32 -2.55
N ILE A 176 -7.24 0.75 -1.87
CA ILE A 176 -6.77 0.21 -0.60
C ILE A 176 -7.10 1.25 0.47
N PRO A 177 -8.12 1.00 1.30
CA PRO A 177 -8.43 1.89 2.42
C PRO A 177 -7.29 1.87 3.43
N GLU A 178 -7.24 2.83 4.33
CA GLU A 178 -6.24 2.86 5.38
C GLU A 178 -6.27 1.55 6.17
N THR A 179 -5.19 0.79 6.07
CA THR A 179 -5.07 -0.57 6.58
C THR A 179 -3.81 -0.71 7.41
N LEU A 180 -3.95 -1.09 8.68
CA LEU A 180 -2.82 -1.45 9.53
C LEU A 180 -2.15 -2.72 8.98
N VAL A 181 -0.89 -2.62 8.56
CA VAL A 181 -0.12 -3.75 8.03
C VAL A 181 0.80 -4.33 9.08
N ALA A 182 1.50 -3.48 9.82
CA ALA A 182 2.46 -3.92 10.83
C ALA A 182 2.44 -3.03 12.08
N LYS A 183 2.87 -3.61 13.20
CA LYS A 183 3.18 -2.89 14.44
C LYS A 183 4.66 -2.99 14.70
N LEU A 184 5.28 -1.88 15.08
CA LEU A 184 6.69 -1.76 15.40
C LEU A 184 6.85 -1.60 16.92
N TYR A 185 7.78 -2.34 17.50
CA TYR A 185 8.12 -2.34 18.93
C TYR A 185 9.59 -2.02 19.08
N GLY A 186 9.98 -1.43 20.22
CA GLY A 186 11.37 -1.11 20.52
C GLY A 186 11.77 -1.52 21.92
N THR A 187 12.98 -2.09 22.04
CA THR A 187 13.60 -2.41 23.32
C THR A 187 15.06 -1.91 23.33
N ILE A 188 15.62 -1.67 24.52
CA ILE A 188 17.02 -1.25 24.66
C ILE A 188 18.00 -2.42 24.70
N SER A 189 17.51 -3.65 24.81
CA SER A 189 18.31 -4.88 24.85
C SER A 189 17.57 -6.01 24.16
N ARG A 190 18.32 -6.97 23.61
CA ARG A 190 17.75 -8.24 23.10
C ARG A 190 17.17 -9.12 24.21
N ASP A 191 17.65 -8.95 25.43
CA ASP A 191 17.19 -9.71 26.59
C ASP A 191 15.89 -9.16 27.20
N THR A 192 15.49 -7.96 26.78
CA THR A 192 14.22 -7.37 27.20
C THR A 192 13.05 -8.01 26.46
N PRO A 193 12.09 -8.62 27.18
CA PRO A 193 10.89 -9.15 26.55
C PRO A 193 10.08 -8.05 25.87
N ILE A 194 9.54 -8.36 24.69
CA ILE A 194 8.70 -7.41 23.95
C ILE A 194 7.31 -7.38 24.60
N ASP A 195 6.85 -6.18 24.94
CA ASP A 195 5.46 -5.98 25.34
C ASP A 195 4.60 -5.67 24.12
N TYR A 196 3.91 -6.68 23.63
CA TYR A 196 3.03 -6.56 22.46
C TYR A 196 1.77 -5.69 22.69
N SER A 197 1.52 -5.26 23.92
CA SER A 197 0.45 -4.31 24.23
C SER A 197 0.87 -2.85 24.00
N GLN A 198 2.17 -2.57 23.88
CA GLN A 198 2.74 -1.22 23.77
C GLN A 198 3.57 -1.03 22.49
N PRO A 199 2.97 -0.99 21.30
CA PRO A 199 3.70 -0.71 20.08
C PRO A 199 4.21 0.73 20.07
N MET A 200 5.41 0.94 19.51
CA MET A 200 5.95 2.27 19.22
C MET A 200 5.21 2.93 18.06
N ALA A 201 4.92 2.15 17.00
CA ALA A 201 4.22 2.65 15.83
C ALA A 201 3.29 1.59 15.26
N GLY A 202 2.14 2.03 14.75
CA GLY A 202 1.33 1.29 13.80
C GLY A 202 1.65 1.78 12.40
N VAL A 203 2.07 0.87 11.51
CA VAL A 203 2.38 1.18 10.11
C VAL A 203 1.16 0.86 9.27
N TYR A 204 0.51 1.90 8.77
CA TYR A 204 -0.68 1.84 7.94
C TYR A 204 -0.30 2.14 6.50
N ILE A 205 -0.99 1.49 5.58
CA ILE A 205 -0.92 1.80 4.16
C ILE A 205 -2.29 2.26 3.67
N ARG A 206 -2.30 3.20 2.74
CA ARG A 206 -3.49 3.58 1.97
C ARG A 206 -3.10 4.00 0.57
N GLY A 207 -4.04 3.93 -0.36
CA GLY A 207 -3.80 4.37 -1.71
C GLY A 207 -4.68 3.68 -2.72
N ASP A 208 -4.26 3.76 -3.97
CA ASP A 208 -4.90 3.06 -5.07
C ASP A 208 -3.90 2.61 -6.11
N ILE A 209 -4.25 1.50 -6.77
CA ILE A 209 -3.49 0.95 -7.88
C ILE A 209 -4.41 0.91 -9.09
N THR A 210 -3.96 1.54 -10.17
CA THR A 210 -4.70 1.57 -11.44
C THR A 210 -4.00 0.70 -12.48
N ALA A 211 -4.76 -0.23 -13.07
CA ALA A 211 -4.37 -1.00 -14.24
C ALA A 211 -5.15 -0.47 -15.44
N PRO A 212 -4.52 0.32 -16.32
CA PRO A 212 -5.21 0.86 -17.48
C PRO A 212 -5.65 -0.26 -18.41
N GLN A 213 -6.78 -0.06 -19.07
CA GLN A 213 -7.19 -0.89 -20.18
C GLN A 213 -6.52 -0.37 -21.44
N SER A 214 -6.08 -1.26 -22.30
CA SER A 214 -5.58 -0.91 -23.62
C SER A 214 -6.06 -1.90 -24.67
N CYS A 215 -6.34 -1.40 -25.86
CA CYS A 215 -6.68 -2.21 -26.99
C CYS A 215 -5.73 -1.87 -28.14
N GLU A 216 -5.28 -2.90 -28.86
CA GLU A 216 -4.51 -2.78 -30.08
C GLU A 216 -5.35 -3.25 -31.27
N ILE A 217 -5.38 -2.46 -32.32
CA ILE A 217 -6.07 -2.81 -33.56
C ILE A 217 -5.05 -3.39 -34.51
N ASN A 218 -5.35 -4.58 -35.03
CA ASN A 218 -4.53 -5.28 -36.02
C ASN A 218 -3.05 -5.45 -35.60
N SER A 219 -2.79 -5.60 -34.30
CA SER A 219 -1.44 -5.70 -33.70
C SER A 219 -0.51 -4.61 -34.21
N LEU A 220 -1.01 -3.37 -34.28
CA LEU A 220 -0.32 -2.16 -34.77
C LEU A 220 0.13 -2.22 -36.24
N ARG A 221 -0.38 -3.17 -37.04
CA ARG A 221 -0.08 -3.22 -38.47
C ARG A 221 -1.02 -2.27 -39.24
N PRO A 222 -0.51 -1.54 -40.23
CA PRO A 222 -1.36 -0.75 -41.12
C PRO A 222 -2.48 -1.58 -41.76
N ILE A 223 -3.63 -0.98 -41.91
CA ILE A 223 -4.74 -1.55 -42.65
C ILE A 223 -4.80 -0.86 -44.00
N ASP A 224 -4.28 -1.51 -45.03
CA ASP A 224 -4.26 -0.95 -46.39
C ASP A 224 -5.55 -1.25 -47.14
N PHE A 225 -6.16 -0.23 -47.73
CA PHE A 225 -7.29 -0.31 -48.62
C PHE A 225 -6.85 0.16 -50.01
N ASP A 226 -6.36 -0.75 -50.83
CA ASP A 226 -5.93 -0.44 -52.19
C ASP A 226 -7.07 -0.64 -53.17
N PHE A 227 -7.75 0.41 -53.54
CA PHE A 227 -8.87 0.40 -54.48
C PHE A 227 -8.42 0.29 -55.94
N LYS A 228 -7.12 0.35 -56.25
CA LYS A 228 -6.59 0.38 -57.60
C LYS A 228 -7.14 1.58 -58.39
N GLU A 229 -7.10 1.50 -59.73
CA GLU A 229 -7.73 2.48 -60.58
C GLU A 229 -9.23 2.21 -60.66
N ILE A 230 -10.05 3.22 -60.30
CA ILE A 230 -11.50 3.15 -60.47
C ILE A 230 -11.88 3.97 -61.70
N PRO A 231 -12.44 3.33 -62.77
CA PRO A 231 -12.87 4.06 -63.95
C PRO A 231 -13.90 5.16 -63.60
N ALA A 232 -13.78 6.34 -64.20
CA ALA A 232 -14.69 7.44 -63.95
C ALA A 232 -16.18 7.09 -64.26
N ALA A 233 -16.40 6.13 -65.15
CA ALA A 233 -17.74 5.65 -65.50
C ALA A 233 -18.42 4.85 -64.37
N ASP A 234 -17.66 4.38 -63.39
CA ASP A 234 -18.18 3.62 -62.23
C ASP A 234 -18.69 4.52 -61.12
N PHE A 235 -18.37 5.81 -61.15
CA PHE A 235 -18.88 6.78 -60.18
C PHE A 235 -20.31 7.23 -60.56
N SER A 236 -21.18 7.26 -59.56
CA SER A 236 -22.52 7.81 -59.71
C SER A 236 -22.49 9.33 -59.86
N SER A 237 -23.39 9.88 -60.67
CA SER A 237 -23.60 11.33 -60.74
C SER A 237 -24.34 11.89 -59.50
N VAL A 238 -24.81 11.01 -58.62
CA VAL A 238 -25.51 11.39 -57.40
C VAL A 238 -24.48 11.43 -56.25
N VAL A 239 -24.27 12.60 -55.69
CA VAL A 239 -23.36 12.80 -54.56
C VAL A 239 -23.78 11.95 -53.37
N GLY A 240 -22.82 11.23 -52.77
CA GLY A 240 -23.08 10.34 -51.62
C GLY A 240 -23.53 8.91 -51.99
N SER A 241 -23.66 8.59 -53.26
CA SER A 241 -23.95 7.21 -53.65
C SER A 241 -22.70 6.34 -53.59
N THR A 242 -22.89 5.08 -53.16
CA THR A 242 -21.82 4.11 -53.00
C THR A 242 -21.40 3.52 -54.35
N VAL A 243 -20.12 3.45 -54.65
CA VAL A 243 -19.58 2.71 -55.79
C VAL A 243 -19.55 1.23 -55.43
N THR A 244 -20.63 0.52 -55.71
CA THR A 244 -20.86 -0.86 -55.24
C THR A 244 -19.92 -1.88 -55.86
N THR A 245 -19.34 -1.61 -57.06
CA THR A 245 -18.42 -2.47 -57.76
C THR A 245 -17.00 -2.49 -57.18
N HIS A 246 -16.65 -1.51 -56.37
CA HIS A 246 -15.32 -1.34 -55.78
C HIS A 246 -15.33 -1.37 -54.25
N LYS A 247 -16.08 -2.29 -53.68
CA LYS A 247 -16.15 -2.48 -52.23
C LYS A 247 -15.01 -3.38 -51.74
N ILE A 248 -14.17 -2.84 -50.85
CA ILE A 248 -13.16 -3.64 -50.14
C ILE A 248 -13.64 -3.86 -48.70
N THR A 249 -13.63 -5.14 -48.30
CA THR A 249 -13.90 -5.50 -46.90
C THR A 249 -12.63 -6.06 -46.29
N LYS A 250 -12.20 -5.53 -45.18
CA LYS A 250 -11.07 -6.03 -44.40
C LYS A 250 -11.57 -6.48 -43.01
N THR A 251 -11.08 -7.60 -42.56
CA THR A 251 -11.28 -8.05 -41.21
C THR A 251 -10.11 -7.52 -40.37
N VAL A 252 -10.41 -6.87 -39.27
CA VAL A 252 -9.41 -6.37 -38.32
C VAL A 252 -9.58 -7.13 -37.01
N THR A 253 -8.46 -7.41 -36.35
CA THR A 253 -8.45 -8.00 -35.02
C THR A 253 -8.25 -6.88 -34.00
N VAL A 254 -9.09 -6.83 -32.98
CA VAL A 254 -8.93 -5.94 -31.84
C VAL A 254 -8.52 -6.81 -30.64
N GLU A 255 -7.29 -6.62 -30.18
CA GLU A 255 -6.75 -7.32 -29.02
C GLU A 255 -6.74 -6.37 -27.85
N CYS A 256 -7.53 -6.64 -26.82
CA CYS A 256 -7.61 -5.80 -25.63
C CYS A 256 -7.06 -6.56 -24.42
N VAL A 257 -6.28 -5.87 -23.59
CA VAL A 257 -5.79 -6.38 -22.30
C VAL A 257 -6.53 -5.71 -21.14
N ASN A 258 -6.71 -6.43 -20.05
CA ASN A 258 -7.45 -6.00 -18.86
C ASN A 258 -8.96 -5.74 -19.08
N LEU A 259 -9.57 -6.46 -19.99
CA LEU A 259 -11.03 -6.40 -20.29
C LEU A 259 -11.94 -6.91 -19.15
N GLY A 260 -11.45 -7.08 -17.96
CA GLY A 260 -12.13 -7.80 -16.87
C GLY A 260 -13.59 -7.48 -16.60
N ILE A 261 -14.19 -6.44 -17.20
CA ILE A 261 -15.59 -6.04 -16.96
C ILE A 261 -16.22 -5.28 -18.16
N LEU A 262 -15.53 -5.09 -19.28
CA LEU A 262 -16.19 -4.47 -20.44
C LEU A 262 -17.11 -5.47 -21.11
N ASN A 263 -18.37 -5.10 -21.26
CA ASN A 263 -19.23 -5.69 -22.28
C ASN A 263 -18.56 -5.45 -23.63
N THR A 264 -18.23 -6.51 -24.36
CA THR A 264 -17.63 -6.44 -25.69
C THR A 264 -18.49 -5.68 -26.71
N ASP A 265 -19.75 -5.43 -26.38
CA ASP A 265 -20.72 -4.71 -27.21
C ASP A 265 -20.50 -3.18 -27.21
N ASP A 266 -19.65 -2.65 -26.32
CA ASP A 266 -19.44 -1.21 -26.15
C ASP A 266 -18.13 -0.69 -26.80
N ILE A 267 -17.41 -1.52 -27.57
CA ILE A 267 -16.20 -1.07 -28.29
C ILE A 267 -16.64 -0.40 -29.59
N SER A 268 -16.63 0.94 -29.62
CA SER A 268 -16.81 1.70 -30.84
C SER A 268 -15.47 2.11 -31.43
N THR A 269 -15.29 1.89 -32.74
CA THR A 269 -14.11 2.30 -33.47
C THR A 269 -14.50 3.38 -34.47
N SER A 270 -13.82 4.51 -34.41
CA SER A 270 -14.03 5.61 -35.36
C SER A 270 -12.78 5.79 -36.23
N PHE A 271 -12.99 5.94 -37.54
CA PHE A 271 -11.94 6.26 -38.49
C PHE A 271 -12.05 7.75 -38.87
N TYR A 272 -10.93 8.45 -38.84
CA TYR A 272 -10.85 9.85 -39.24
C TYR A 272 -9.85 9.99 -40.39
N ALA A 273 -10.22 10.70 -41.46
CA ALA A 273 -9.27 11.07 -42.49
C ALA A 273 -8.33 12.18 -41.93
N THR A 274 -7.02 12.02 -42.12
CA THR A 274 -6.04 13.08 -41.79
C THR A 274 -6.11 14.24 -42.77
N GLU A 275 -6.55 13.96 -44.01
CA GLU A 275 -6.78 14.92 -45.07
C GLU A 275 -8.19 14.70 -45.62
N PRO A 276 -9.21 15.38 -45.13
CA PRO A 276 -10.55 15.27 -45.65
C PRO A 276 -10.62 15.88 -47.04
N SER A 277 -11.58 15.43 -47.85
CA SER A 277 -11.86 16.08 -49.16
C SER A 277 -12.20 17.56 -48.93
N THR A 278 -11.93 18.42 -49.94
CA THR A 278 -12.15 19.86 -49.87
C THR A 278 -13.59 20.27 -49.57
N ASP A 279 -14.57 19.37 -49.77
CA ASP A 279 -15.98 19.58 -49.51
C ASP A 279 -16.47 18.82 -48.25
N ASN A 280 -15.59 18.18 -47.49
CA ASN A 280 -15.90 17.35 -46.33
C ASN A 280 -16.90 16.21 -46.64
N SER A 281 -17.07 15.81 -47.88
CA SER A 281 -17.99 14.76 -48.30
C SER A 281 -17.41 13.35 -48.13
N MET A 282 -16.09 13.24 -47.92
CA MET A 282 -15.40 12.00 -47.63
C MET A 282 -14.62 12.12 -46.33
N VAL A 283 -14.86 11.19 -45.44
CA VAL A 283 -14.16 10.99 -44.17
C VAL A 283 -13.37 9.70 -44.23
#